data_f73fb713250b65b56ffe8b481348bff2
#
_entry.id   f73fb713250b65b56ffe8b481348bff2
#
_cell.length_a   1.000
_cell.length_b   1.000
_cell.length_c   1.000
_cell.angle_alpha   90.00
_cell.angle_beta   90.00
_cell.angle_gamma   90.00
#
_symmetry.space_group_name_H-M   'P 1'
#
loop_
_entity.id
_entity.type
_entity.pdbx_description
1 polymer ?
#
loop_
_entity_poly.entity_id
_entity_poly.type
_entity_poly.pdbx_seq_one_letter_code
_entity_poly.pdbx_strand_id
1 'polypeptide(L)'
;MLAVNFQQIGETTSISVQDLFPGSTEGLTGGAAATADQIQVYDSSVGGYTTYFLFSSPLPIFASKNGKWVNAAQNITDLSFSNGDVFWYRKRGDSDVTINVSGQVSLQNAQEISIVNGWNMIGNAFPANFNPNSLGASYWQTSGAVAGAAATADQIQVFDTTSGGYTTYFLFNSPLPIFASKNWQWVNASQTVIDPSAEVMPVGKGAWYRHRGSGFTLTIPNPTK
;
A
#
# COMPACT_ATOMS: atom_id res chain seq x y z
N MET A 1 -1.88 5.34 4.24
CA MET A 1 -1.43 4.53 3.09
C MET A 1 -2.65 3.91 2.44
N LEU A 2 -2.80 4.08 1.15
CA LEU A 2 -3.94 3.59 0.38
C LEU A 2 -3.45 2.58 -0.65
N ALA A 3 -4.26 1.56 -0.93
CA ALA A 3 -4.03 0.58 -1.99
C ALA A 3 -5.18 0.60 -2.99
N VAL A 4 -4.85 0.44 -4.27
CA VAL A 4 -5.84 0.32 -5.36
C VAL A 4 -6.25 -1.14 -5.47
N ASN A 5 -7.53 -1.44 -5.29
CA ASN A 5 -8.09 -2.81 -5.33
C ASN A 5 -9.19 -2.99 -6.38
N PHE A 6 -9.18 -2.15 -7.40
CA PHE A 6 -10.12 -2.18 -8.53
C PHE A 6 -9.42 -1.72 -9.81
N GLN A 7 -10.02 -2.04 -10.95
CA GLN A 7 -9.57 -1.64 -12.29
C GLN A 7 -10.61 -0.70 -12.90
N GLN A 8 -10.20 0.20 -13.77
CA GLN A 8 -11.12 1.04 -14.54
C GLN A 8 -11.97 0.18 -15.49
N ILE A 9 -13.27 0.50 -15.59
CA ILE A 9 -14.18 -0.26 -16.45
C ILE A 9 -13.79 -0.06 -17.92
N GLY A 10 -13.58 -1.17 -18.62
CA GLY A 10 -13.22 -1.17 -20.05
C GLY A 10 -11.75 -0.89 -20.35
N GLU A 11 -10.94 -0.55 -19.34
CA GLU A 11 -9.51 -0.29 -19.47
C GLU A 11 -8.66 -1.45 -18.98
N THR A 12 -7.42 -1.45 -19.39
CA THR A 12 -6.62 -2.65 -19.35
C THR A 12 -6.13 -3.06 -17.98
N THR A 13 -5.67 -2.20 -17.09
CA THR A 13 -5.14 -2.63 -15.80
C THR A 13 -4.84 -1.51 -14.81
N SER A 14 -4.93 -0.25 -15.23
CA SER A 14 -4.52 0.89 -14.41
C SER A 14 -5.56 2.01 -14.43
N ILE A 15 -5.53 2.85 -13.41
CA ILE A 15 -6.32 4.08 -13.33
C ILE A 15 -5.37 5.28 -13.21
N SER A 16 -5.62 6.34 -13.99
CA SER A 16 -4.82 7.56 -13.86
C SER A 16 -5.08 8.26 -12.52
N VAL A 17 -4.07 8.95 -12.01
CA VAL A 17 -4.25 9.77 -10.81
C VAL A 17 -5.30 10.88 -11.01
N GLN A 18 -5.43 11.36 -12.24
CA GLN A 18 -6.42 12.39 -12.59
C GLN A 18 -7.87 11.88 -12.50
N ASP A 19 -8.08 10.59 -12.77
CA ASP A 19 -9.39 9.94 -12.69
C ASP A 19 -9.66 9.41 -11.28
N LEU A 20 -8.62 8.91 -10.60
CA LEU A 20 -8.73 8.43 -9.22
C LEU A 20 -9.05 9.56 -8.24
N PHE A 21 -8.44 10.74 -8.44
CA PHE A 21 -8.61 11.93 -7.61
C PHE A 21 -8.88 13.14 -8.50
N PRO A 22 -10.06 13.26 -9.11
CA PRO A 22 -10.39 14.42 -9.94
C PRO A 22 -10.34 15.69 -9.10
N GLY A 23 -9.62 16.70 -9.59
CA GLY A 23 -9.41 17.96 -8.88
C GLY A 23 -10.68 18.78 -8.64
N SER A 24 -11.82 18.37 -9.24
CA SER A 24 -13.14 18.90 -8.98
C SER A 24 -13.83 18.28 -7.76
N THR A 25 -13.23 17.25 -7.13
CA THR A 25 -13.80 16.60 -5.95
C THR A 25 -13.82 17.58 -4.78
N GLU A 26 -14.99 17.73 -4.16
CA GLU A 26 -15.17 18.60 -3.01
C GLU A 26 -14.25 18.16 -1.84
N GLY A 27 -13.65 19.12 -1.19
CA GLY A 27 -12.75 18.89 -0.07
C GLY A 27 -11.28 18.68 -0.43
N LEU A 28 -10.93 18.52 -1.72
CA LEU A 28 -9.53 18.51 -2.14
C LEU A 28 -8.91 19.91 -2.07
N THR A 29 -7.66 19.98 -1.64
CA THR A 29 -6.93 21.24 -1.48
C THR A 29 -5.88 21.38 -2.58
N GLY A 30 -6.13 22.25 -3.55
CA GLY A 30 -5.16 22.63 -4.57
C GLY A 30 -4.29 23.81 -4.13
N GLY A 31 -3.07 23.88 -4.66
CA GLY A 31 -2.14 24.98 -4.33
C GLY A 31 -0.72 24.74 -4.83
N ALA A 32 0.26 25.36 -4.15
CA ALA A 32 1.67 25.03 -4.31
C ALA A 32 2.00 23.72 -3.57
N ALA A 33 3.13 23.10 -3.91
CA ALA A 33 3.53 21.80 -3.35
C ALA A 33 3.50 21.74 -1.81
N ALA A 34 3.84 22.84 -1.13
CA ALA A 34 3.84 22.87 0.34
C ALA A 34 2.45 22.92 0.98
N THR A 35 1.44 23.41 0.27
CA THR A 35 0.09 23.69 0.79
C THR A 35 -1.00 22.84 0.18
N ALA A 36 -0.74 22.16 -0.94
CA ALA A 36 -1.68 21.31 -1.64
C ALA A 36 -1.73 19.89 -1.06
N ASP A 37 -2.82 19.19 -1.35
CA ASP A 37 -2.90 17.74 -1.17
C ASP A 37 -1.80 17.05 -1.98
N GLN A 38 -1.25 15.98 -1.44
CA GLN A 38 -0.10 15.28 -2.05
C GLN A 38 -0.34 13.78 -2.16
N ILE A 39 0.20 13.21 -3.22
CA ILE A 39 0.38 11.78 -3.41
C ILE A 39 1.88 11.49 -3.41
N GLN A 40 2.31 10.51 -2.64
CA GLN A 40 3.70 10.08 -2.55
C GLN A 40 3.79 8.60 -2.91
N VAL A 41 4.56 8.32 -3.96
CA VAL A 41 4.83 6.97 -4.45
C VAL A 41 6.24 6.58 -4.04
N TYR A 42 6.39 5.44 -3.39
CA TYR A 42 7.69 4.92 -2.97
C TYR A 42 8.29 4.05 -4.06
N ASP A 43 9.55 4.28 -4.35
CA ASP A 43 10.35 3.44 -5.23
C ASP A 43 11.34 2.64 -4.38
N SER A 44 11.12 1.33 -4.29
CA SER A 44 11.97 0.42 -3.50
C SER A 44 13.36 0.25 -4.09
N SER A 45 13.56 0.52 -5.38
CA SER A 45 14.86 0.38 -6.05
C SER A 45 15.86 1.48 -5.65
N VAL A 46 15.34 2.67 -5.34
CA VAL A 46 16.15 3.83 -4.92
C VAL A 46 15.94 4.19 -3.46
N GLY A 47 14.97 3.57 -2.78
CA GLY A 47 14.65 3.83 -1.37
C GLY A 47 14.09 5.23 -1.12
N GLY A 48 13.36 5.80 -2.08
CA GLY A 48 12.89 7.17 -2.04
C GLY A 48 11.44 7.37 -2.47
N TYR A 49 10.94 8.59 -2.33
CA TYR A 49 9.59 8.98 -2.72
C TYR A 49 9.60 9.94 -3.89
N THR A 50 8.69 9.72 -4.84
CA THR A 50 8.27 10.74 -5.80
C THR A 50 6.97 11.36 -5.30
N THR A 51 6.94 12.70 -5.22
CA THR A 51 5.78 13.45 -4.73
C THR A 51 5.09 14.16 -5.87
N TYR A 52 3.78 14.02 -5.90
CA TYR A 52 2.86 14.73 -6.78
C TYR A 52 1.90 15.56 -5.93
N PHE A 53 1.42 16.69 -6.45
CA PHE A 53 0.49 17.56 -5.72
C PHE A 53 -0.60 18.11 -6.62
N LEU A 54 -1.75 18.41 -6.01
CA LEU A 54 -2.89 19.01 -6.71
C LEU A 54 -2.61 20.50 -6.95
N PHE A 55 -2.38 20.86 -8.20
CA PHE A 55 -1.99 22.22 -8.55
C PHE A 55 -3.17 23.19 -8.56
N SER A 56 -2.98 24.39 -8.00
CA SER A 56 -3.89 25.53 -8.16
C SER A 56 -3.10 26.84 -8.08
N SER A 57 -3.40 27.75 -8.99
CA SER A 57 -2.78 29.09 -9.04
C SER A 57 -3.80 30.13 -9.52
N PRO A 58 -3.85 31.33 -8.94
CA PRO A 58 -4.69 32.40 -9.43
C PRO A 58 -4.19 33.03 -10.74
N LEU A 59 -2.98 32.72 -11.18
CA LEU A 59 -2.38 33.33 -12.37
C LEU A 59 -2.95 32.70 -13.64
N PRO A 60 -3.47 33.50 -14.60
CA PRO A 60 -4.12 33.00 -15.82
C PRO A 60 -3.23 32.07 -16.66
N ILE A 61 -1.92 32.29 -16.65
CA ILE A 61 -0.95 31.47 -17.41
C ILE A 61 -0.94 29.99 -16.98
N PHE A 62 -1.43 29.69 -15.77
CA PHE A 62 -1.51 28.35 -15.25
C PHE A 62 -2.92 27.76 -15.27
N ALA A 63 -3.90 28.44 -15.87
CA ALA A 63 -5.29 28.02 -15.86
C ALA A 63 -5.50 26.57 -16.32
N SER A 64 -4.75 26.11 -17.32
CA SER A 64 -4.83 24.73 -17.85
C SER A 64 -4.33 23.65 -16.87
N LYS A 65 -3.58 24.04 -15.83
CA LYS A 65 -3.03 23.12 -14.81
C LYS A 65 -3.87 23.09 -13.53
N ASN A 66 -4.76 24.08 -13.34
CA ASN A 66 -5.59 24.14 -12.14
C ASN A 66 -6.50 22.91 -12.03
N GLY A 67 -6.53 22.31 -10.83
CA GLY A 67 -7.25 21.08 -10.57
C GLY A 67 -6.60 19.82 -11.18
N LYS A 68 -5.34 19.89 -11.60
CA LYS A 68 -4.58 18.74 -12.11
C LYS A 68 -3.48 18.34 -11.13
N TRP A 69 -3.21 17.03 -11.08
CA TRP A 69 -2.05 16.51 -10.37
C TRP A 69 -0.80 16.76 -11.21
N VAL A 70 0.21 17.32 -10.56
CA VAL A 70 1.48 17.69 -11.19
C VAL A 70 2.66 17.12 -10.41
N ASN A 71 3.78 16.96 -11.10
CA ASN A 71 5.07 16.60 -10.48
C ASN A 71 5.78 17.83 -9.87
N ALA A 72 6.96 17.64 -9.29
CA ALA A 72 7.76 18.70 -8.68
C ALA A 72 8.12 19.84 -9.65
N ALA A 73 8.24 19.57 -10.95
CA ALA A 73 8.48 20.57 -11.98
C ALA A 73 7.19 21.26 -12.47
N GLN A 74 6.05 21.00 -11.83
CA GLN A 74 4.72 21.52 -12.17
C GLN A 74 4.24 21.08 -13.58
N ASN A 75 4.71 19.96 -14.08
CA ASN A 75 4.16 19.32 -15.27
C ASN A 75 2.99 18.42 -14.87
N ILE A 76 1.90 18.47 -15.64
CA ILE A 76 0.79 17.53 -15.46
C ILE A 76 1.35 16.12 -15.58
N THR A 77 1.04 15.27 -14.60
CA THR A 77 1.55 13.91 -14.56
C THR A 77 0.60 12.95 -15.26
N ASP A 78 1.19 11.94 -15.90
CA ASP A 78 0.56 10.73 -16.43
C ASP A 78 0.60 9.55 -15.44
N LEU A 79 0.91 9.83 -14.15
CA LEU A 79 0.93 8.82 -13.10
C LEU A 79 -0.36 8.01 -13.14
N SER A 80 -0.20 6.71 -13.19
CA SER A 80 -1.30 5.74 -13.11
C SER A 80 -0.97 4.66 -12.09
N PHE A 81 -2.01 4.04 -11.53
CA PHE A 81 -1.90 2.98 -10.55
C PHE A 81 -2.53 1.71 -11.09
N SER A 82 -1.80 0.63 -11.00
CA SER A 82 -2.29 -0.71 -11.25
C SER A 82 -3.00 -1.27 -10.02
N ASN A 83 -3.76 -2.32 -10.22
CA ASN A 83 -4.42 -3.03 -9.14
C ASN A 83 -3.39 -3.61 -8.16
N GLY A 84 -3.50 -3.27 -6.89
CA GLY A 84 -2.53 -3.62 -5.85
C GLY A 84 -1.45 -2.57 -5.58
N ASP A 85 -1.32 -1.54 -6.43
CA ASP A 85 -0.38 -0.45 -6.18
C ASP A 85 -0.75 0.34 -4.92
N VAL A 86 0.27 0.84 -4.25
CA VAL A 86 0.15 1.52 -2.95
C VAL A 86 0.83 2.89 -3.01
N PHE A 87 0.18 3.86 -2.38
CA PHE A 87 0.71 5.21 -2.25
C PHE A 87 0.29 5.84 -0.92
N TRP A 88 1.02 6.88 -0.51
CA TRP A 88 0.59 7.78 0.55
C TRP A 88 -0.26 8.90 -0.03
N TYR A 89 -1.39 9.16 0.60
CA TYR A 89 -2.17 10.37 0.39
C TYR A 89 -2.02 11.27 1.61
N ARG A 90 -1.58 12.51 1.39
CA ARG A 90 -1.47 13.54 2.42
C ARG A 90 -2.53 14.61 2.16
N LYS A 91 -3.55 14.61 2.98
CA LYS A 91 -4.58 15.65 3.01
C LYS A 91 -4.05 16.91 3.69
N ARG A 92 -4.36 18.10 3.15
CA ARG A 92 -3.92 19.37 3.68
C ARG A 92 -5.03 20.20 4.31
N GLY A 93 -6.19 20.29 3.81
CA GLY A 93 -7.28 21.06 4.41
C GLY A 93 -7.87 20.35 5.65
N ASP A 94 -8.68 21.08 6.41
CA ASP A 94 -9.30 20.59 7.65
C ASP A 94 -10.57 19.77 7.41
N SER A 95 -11.13 19.81 6.19
CA SER A 95 -12.34 19.05 5.82
C SER A 95 -11.98 17.65 5.39
N ASP A 96 -12.75 16.67 5.84
CA ASP A 96 -12.67 15.31 5.30
C ASP A 96 -13.05 15.32 3.83
N VAL A 97 -12.51 14.38 3.08
CA VAL A 97 -12.86 14.16 1.68
C VAL A 97 -13.33 12.73 1.48
N THR A 98 -14.46 12.58 0.83
CA THR A 98 -14.97 11.29 0.37
C THR A 98 -14.76 11.19 -1.13
N ILE A 99 -13.99 10.19 -1.56
CA ILE A 99 -13.75 9.92 -2.97
C ILE A 99 -14.48 8.63 -3.32
N ASN A 100 -15.48 8.76 -4.19
CA ASN A 100 -16.22 7.63 -4.69
C ASN A 100 -15.56 7.15 -5.98
N VAL A 101 -15.09 5.93 -5.97
CA VAL A 101 -14.52 5.27 -7.15
C VAL A 101 -15.31 4.04 -7.48
N SER A 102 -15.52 3.79 -8.77
CA SER A 102 -16.14 2.57 -9.27
C SER A 102 -15.23 1.92 -10.30
N GLY A 103 -15.20 0.61 -10.28
CA GLY A 103 -14.33 -0.16 -11.16
C GLY A 103 -14.68 -1.64 -11.18
N GLN A 104 -13.90 -2.40 -11.90
CA GLN A 104 -14.01 -3.85 -11.97
C GLN A 104 -13.07 -4.49 -10.94
N VAL A 105 -13.51 -5.60 -10.37
CA VAL A 105 -12.68 -6.45 -9.51
C VAL A 105 -11.78 -7.30 -10.39
N SER A 106 -10.52 -7.49 -9.97
CA SER A 106 -9.61 -8.40 -10.66
C SER A 106 -10.14 -9.82 -10.70
N LEU A 107 -10.14 -10.42 -11.89
CA LEU A 107 -10.50 -11.83 -12.10
C LEU A 107 -9.29 -12.77 -12.09
N GLN A 108 -8.11 -12.28 -11.79
CA GLN A 108 -6.91 -13.11 -11.67
C GLN A 108 -7.03 -14.08 -10.48
N ASN A 109 -6.38 -15.25 -10.60
CA ASN A 109 -6.38 -16.25 -9.52
C ASN A 109 -5.51 -15.83 -8.33
N ALA A 110 -4.48 -15.04 -8.58
CA ALA A 110 -3.58 -14.49 -7.55
C ALA A 110 -2.97 -13.18 -8.01
N GLN A 111 -2.51 -12.39 -7.05
CA GLN A 111 -1.63 -11.24 -7.26
C GLN A 111 -0.20 -11.66 -6.91
N GLU A 112 0.76 -11.28 -7.76
CA GLU A 112 2.18 -11.46 -7.51
C GLU A 112 2.84 -10.10 -7.25
N ILE A 113 3.56 -10.00 -6.14
CA ILE A 113 4.28 -8.79 -5.73
C ILE A 113 5.76 -9.13 -5.62
N SER A 114 6.60 -8.45 -6.39
CA SER A 114 8.06 -8.57 -6.25
C SER A 114 8.52 -7.88 -4.99
N ILE A 115 9.08 -8.64 -4.04
CA ILE A 115 9.64 -8.14 -2.79
C ILE A 115 11.17 -8.10 -2.95
N VAL A 116 11.76 -6.91 -2.77
CA VAL A 116 13.22 -6.72 -2.78
C VAL A 116 13.73 -6.56 -1.35
N ASN A 117 15.04 -6.71 -1.15
CA ASN A 117 15.65 -6.42 0.16
C ASN A 117 15.34 -4.99 0.61
N GLY A 118 15.04 -4.82 1.89
CA GLY A 118 14.67 -3.52 2.45
C GLY A 118 13.16 -3.28 2.52
N TRP A 119 12.76 -2.04 2.32
CA TRP A 119 11.37 -1.62 2.44
C TRP A 119 10.63 -1.74 1.12
N ASN A 120 9.45 -2.31 1.15
CA ASN A 120 8.51 -2.44 0.04
C ASN A 120 7.13 -1.94 0.48
N MET A 121 6.40 -1.30 -0.40
CA MET A 121 4.98 -1.05 -0.19
C MET A 121 4.19 -2.21 -0.77
N ILE A 122 3.27 -2.78 0.02
CA ILE A 122 2.41 -3.89 -0.41
C ILE A 122 0.94 -3.53 -0.25
N GLY A 123 0.12 -3.89 -1.23
CA GLY A 123 -1.32 -3.73 -1.22
C GLY A 123 -2.01 -5.00 -1.72
N ASN A 124 -3.24 -5.22 -1.29
CA ASN A 124 -4.05 -6.31 -1.81
C ASN A 124 -4.83 -5.82 -3.05
N ALA A 125 -4.64 -6.49 -4.18
CA ALA A 125 -5.34 -6.20 -5.43
C ALA A 125 -6.84 -6.60 -5.39
N PHE A 126 -7.23 -7.41 -4.42
CA PHE A 126 -8.59 -7.90 -4.29
C PHE A 126 -9.37 -7.08 -3.24
N PRO A 127 -10.69 -6.90 -3.41
CA PRO A 127 -11.53 -6.17 -2.45
C PRO A 127 -11.86 -7.05 -1.23
N ALA A 128 -10.82 -7.54 -0.57
CA ALA A 128 -10.88 -8.38 0.61
C ALA A 128 -9.79 -7.97 1.60
N ASN A 129 -10.01 -8.22 2.88
CA ASN A 129 -8.98 -8.05 3.89
C ASN A 129 -7.85 -9.07 3.65
N PHE A 130 -6.61 -8.66 3.86
CA PHE A 130 -5.48 -9.56 3.80
C PHE A 130 -4.87 -9.75 5.18
N ASN A 131 -4.66 -11.01 5.53
CA ASN A 131 -3.93 -11.42 6.72
C ASN A 131 -2.79 -12.35 6.29
N PRO A 132 -1.53 -12.06 6.63
CA PRO A 132 -0.41 -12.87 6.17
C PRO A 132 -0.45 -14.31 6.71
N ASN A 133 -1.08 -14.56 7.88
CA ASN A 133 -1.24 -15.92 8.40
C ASN A 133 -2.27 -16.74 7.62
N SER A 134 -3.13 -16.12 6.80
CA SER A 134 -4.05 -16.86 5.93
C SER A 134 -3.33 -17.67 4.85
N LEU A 135 -2.08 -17.32 4.51
CA LEU A 135 -1.24 -18.08 3.57
C LEU A 135 -0.67 -19.38 4.19
N GLY A 136 -0.66 -19.46 5.51
CA GLY A 136 -0.16 -20.63 6.26
C GLY A 136 1.35 -20.66 6.43
N ALA A 137 1.81 -21.34 7.49
CA ALA A 137 3.23 -21.43 7.85
C ALA A 137 4.10 -22.09 6.75
N SER A 138 3.57 -23.08 6.05
CA SER A 138 4.28 -23.76 4.97
C SER A 138 4.60 -22.86 3.79
N TYR A 139 3.70 -21.94 3.46
CA TYR A 139 3.96 -20.92 2.44
C TYR A 139 5.17 -20.06 2.83
N TRP A 140 5.17 -19.51 4.04
CA TRP A 140 6.24 -18.63 4.50
C TRP A 140 7.58 -19.34 4.61
N GLN A 141 7.58 -20.62 4.98
CA GLN A 141 8.78 -21.45 5.07
C GLN A 141 9.47 -21.63 3.72
N THR A 142 8.73 -21.62 2.61
CA THR A 142 9.26 -21.89 1.27
C THR A 142 9.30 -20.67 0.34
N SER A 143 8.68 -19.55 0.74
CA SER A 143 8.56 -18.35 -0.10
C SER A 143 9.86 -17.59 -0.34
N GLY A 144 10.83 -17.70 0.56
CA GLY A 144 12.02 -16.85 0.58
C GLY A 144 11.97 -15.76 1.67
N ALA A 145 10.87 -15.66 2.41
CA ALA A 145 10.74 -14.76 3.56
C ALA A 145 11.70 -15.18 4.70
N VAL A 146 12.15 -14.21 5.50
CA VAL A 146 13.07 -14.41 6.61
C VAL A 146 12.34 -14.43 7.93
N ALA A 147 12.32 -15.58 8.61
CA ALA A 147 11.73 -15.73 9.93
C ALA A 147 12.79 -15.69 11.03
N GLY A 148 12.43 -15.17 12.20
CA GLY A 148 13.35 -15.04 13.33
C GLY A 148 12.80 -14.21 14.48
N ALA A 149 13.70 -13.58 15.24
CA ALA A 149 13.31 -12.58 16.24
C ALA A 149 12.91 -11.26 15.55
N ALA A 150 12.16 -10.42 16.25
CA ALA A 150 11.63 -9.16 15.68
C ALA A 150 12.68 -8.26 15.00
N ALA A 151 13.93 -8.24 15.51
CA ALA A 151 15.00 -7.42 14.94
C ALA A 151 15.57 -7.97 13.62
N THR A 152 15.47 -9.28 13.39
CA THR A 152 16.12 -9.99 12.28
C THR A 152 15.13 -10.58 11.27
N ALA A 153 13.88 -10.70 11.64
CA ALA A 153 12.82 -11.24 10.79
C ALA A 153 12.26 -10.20 9.82
N ASP A 154 11.56 -10.67 8.82
CA ASP A 154 10.70 -9.84 7.99
C ASP A 154 9.57 -9.22 8.83
N GLN A 155 9.17 -8.01 8.45
CA GLN A 155 8.17 -7.26 9.18
C GLN A 155 7.09 -6.73 8.25
N ILE A 156 5.85 -6.70 8.72
CA ILE A 156 4.74 -5.94 8.13
C ILE A 156 4.37 -4.81 9.09
N GLN A 157 4.28 -3.60 8.58
CA GLN A 157 3.89 -2.42 9.35
C GLN A 157 2.67 -1.77 8.71
N VAL A 158 1.58 -1.75 9.46
CA VAL A 158 0.31 -1.14 9.04
C VAL A 158 0.14 0.19 9.75
N PHE A 159 -0.09 1.25 8.98
CA PHE A 159 -0.31 2.58 9.54
C PHE A 159 -1.71 2.69 10.14
N ASP A 160 -1.78 3.09 11.40
CA ASP A 160 -3.02 3.39 12.10
C ASP A 160 -3.21 4.91 12.13
N THR A 161 -4.24 5.37 11.44
CA THR A 161 -4.59 6.80 11.38
C THR A 161 -5.09 7.36 12.71
N THR A 162 -5.59 6.52 13.61
CA THR A 162 -6.13 6.95 14.90
C THR A 162 -5.00 7.28 15.87
N SER A 163 -4.00 6.40 15.95
CA SER A 163 -2.83 6.62 16.82
C SER A 163 -1.72 7.45 16.15
N GLY A 164 -1.76 7.63 14.83
CA GLY A 164 -0.69 8.25 14.05
C GLY A 164 0.60 7.43 14.00
N GLY A 165 0.53 6.13 14.31
CA GLY A 165 1.65 5.22 14.42
C GLY A 165 1.53 3.99 13.55
N TYR A 166 2.42 3.03 13.79
CA TYR A 166 2.42 1.75 13.08
C TYR A 166 2.18 0.59 14.03
N THR A 167 1.28 -0.30 13.64
CA THR A 167 1.23 -1.64 14.21
C THR A 167 2.21 -2.52 13.44
N THR A 168 3.14 -3.13 14.17
CA THR A 168 4.21 -3.97 13.58
C THR A 168 3.96 -5.43 13.90
N TYR A 169 4.05 -6.25 12.87
CA TYR A 169 4.03 -7.70 12.91
C TYR A 169 5.36 -8.22 12.37
N PHE A 170 5.81 -9.39 12.82
CA PHE A 170 7.02 -10.01 12.29
C PHE A 170 6.85 -11.53 12.13
N LEU A 171 7.59 -12.11 11.18
CA LEU A 171 7.55 -13.53 10.90
C LEU A 171 8.42 -14.29 11.92
N PHE A 172 7.78 -14.98 12.85
CA PHE A 172 8.46 -15.58 13.99
C PHE A 172 9.12 -16.91 13.62
N ASN A 173 10.33 -17.14 14.15
CA ASN A 173 10.96 -18.45 14.18
C ASN A 173 11.92 -18.54 15.37
N SER A 174 11.91 -19.69 16.07
CA SER A 174 12.78 -19.96 17.21
C SER A 174 13.21 -21.43 17.20
N PRO A 175 14.48 -21.73 17.53
CA PRO A 175 14.94 -23.11 17.67
C PRO A 175 14.43 -23.80 18.94
N LEU A 176 13.83 -23.05 19.88
CA LEU A 176 13.35 -23.58 21.14
C LEU A 176 12.05 -24.37 20.95
N PRO A 177 11.97 -25.63 21.40
CA PRO A 177 10.78 -26.48 21.19
C PRO A 177 9.46 -25.90 21.74
N ILE A 178 9.52 -25.10 22.81
CA ILE A 178 8.35 -24.45 23.43
C ILE A 178 7.65 -23.46 22.49
N PHE A 179 8.35 -23.00 21.45
CA PHE A 179 7.82 -22.07 20.45
C PHE A 179 7.51 -22.73 19.12
N ALA A 180 7.68 -24.05 18.98
CA ALA A 180 7.52 -24.75 17.70
C ALA A 180 6.17 -24.47 17.02
N SER A 181 5.11 -24.35 17.80
CA SER A 181 3.75 -24.07 17.29
C SER A 181 3.59 -22.64 16.70
N LYS A 182 4.53 -21.74 16.97
CA LYS A 182 4.52 -20.35 16.45
C LYS A 182 5.46 -20.15 15.26
N ASN A 183 6.34 -21.10 14.98
CA ASN A 183 7.32 -20.95 13.92
C ASN A 183 6.66 -20.77 12.56
N TRP A 184 7.21 -19.85 11.76
CA TRP A 184 6.69 -19.48 10.44
C TRP A 184 5.28 -18.88 10.47
N GLN A 185 4.90 -18.29 11.60
CA GLN A 185 3.68 -17.52 11.74
C GLN A 185 3.99 -16.05 12.03
N TRP A 186 3.13 -15.19 11.56
CA TRP A 186 3.20 -13.77 11.86
C TRP A 186 2.65 -13.53 13.26
N VAL A 187 3.42 -12.79 14.03
CA VAL A 187 3.11 -12.46 15.43
C VAL A 187 3.17 -10.95 15.62
N ASN A 188 2.45 -10.46 16.64
CA ASN A 188 2.56 -9.07 17.09
C ASN A 188 3.81 -8.84 17.96
N ALA A 189 4.01 -7.61 18.45
CA ALA A 189 5.14 -7.24 19.30
C ALA A 189 5.23 -8.07 20.61
N SER A 190 4.12 -8.58 21.10
CA SER A 190 4.06 -9.47 22.29
C SER A 190 4.28 -10.95 21.95
N GLN A 191 4.67 -11.26 20.70
CA GLN A 191 4.84 -12.63 20.19
C GLN A 191 3.56 -13.48 20.26
N THR A 192 2.41 -12.83 20.20
CA THR A 192 1.12 -13.52 20.04
C THR A 192 0.86 -13.73 18.55
N VAL A 193 0.55 -14.97 18.18
CA VAL A 193 0.19 -15.31 16.81
C VAL A 193 -1.07 -14.54 16.40
N ILE A 194 -1.04 -13.92 15.22
CA ILE A 194 -2.20 -13.23 14.68
C ILE A 194 -3.23 -14.28 14.25
N ASP A 195 -4.46 -14.17 14.71
CA ASP A 195 -5.56 -14.99 14.23
C ASP A 195 -5.71 -14.81 12.71
N PRO A 196 -5.71 -15.88 11.91
CA PRO A 196 -5.87 -15.79 10.45
C PRO A 196 -7.13 -15.06 9.98
N SER A 197 -8.17 -14.97 10.83
CA SER A 197 -9.39 -14.21 10.53
C SER A 197 -9.31 -12.72 10.88
N ALA A 198 -8.24 -12.28 11.60
CA ALA A 198 -8.08 -10.89 11.99
C ALA A 198 -7.79 -9.98 10.77
N GLU A 199 -8.33 -8.77 10.80
CA GLU A 199 -8.01 -7.75 9.81
C GLU A 199 -6.63 -7.14 10.06
N VAL A 200 -5.62 -7.61 9.32
CA VAL A 200 -4.28 -7.02 9.35
C VAL A 200 -4.17 -5.88 8.35
N MET A 201 -4.56 -6.13 7.11
CA MET A 201 -4.64 -5.13 6.06
C MET A 201 -6.09 -5.06 5.55
N PRO A 202 -6.89 -4.11 6.03
CA PRO A 202 -8.25 -3.88 5.55
C PRO A 202 -8.29 -3.54 4.06
N VAL A 203 -9.44 -3.75 3.43
CA VAL A 203 -9.69 -3.38 2.02
C VAL A 203 -9.27 -1.94 1.75
N GLY A 204 -8.52 -1.71 0.67
CA GLY A 204 -8.03 -0.39 0.27
C GLY A 204 -6.89 0.18 1.13
N LYS A 205 -6.38 -0.59 2.10
CA LYS A 205 -5.20 -0.22 2.89
C LYS A 205 -3.95 -0.88 2.33
N GLY A 206 -2.85 -0.12 2.33
CA GLY A 206 -1.51 -0.66 2.07
C GLY A 206 -0.72 -0.81 3.36
N ALA A 207 0.37 -1.54 3.29
CA ALA A 207 1.32 -1.74 4.38
C ALA A 207 2.76 -1.63 3.89
N TRP A 208 3.68 -1.41 4.83
CA TRP A 208 5.09 -1.65 4.62
C TRP A 208 5.43 -3.12 4.84
N TYR A 209 6.20 -3.68 3.92
CA TYR A 209 6.88 -4.96 4.11
C TYR A 209 8.38 -4.71 4.16
N ARG A 210 9.00 -5.02 5.28
CA ARG A 210 10.45 -4.97 5.43
C ARG A 210 11.03 -6.35 5.23
N HIS A 211 11.73 -6.55 4.11
CA HIS A 211 12.41 -7.80 3.81
C HIS A 211 13.86 -7.78 4.26
N ARG A 212 14.33 -8.89 4.82
CA ARG A 212 15.71 -9.04 5.37
C ARG A 212 16.60 -9.95 4.53
N GLY A 213 16.05 -10.65 3.53
CA GLY A 213 16.75 -11.59 2.69
C GLY A 213 17.03 -11.10 1.26
N SER A 214 17.35 -12.00 0.38
CA SER A 214 17.33 -11.79 -1.07
C SER A 214 15.90 -11.77 -1.58
N GLY A 215 15.57 -10.92 -2.54
CA GLY A 215 14.18 -10.76 -3.01
C GLY A 215 13.44 -12.08 -3.32
N PHE A 216 12.11 -12.02 -3.19
CA PHE A 216 11.19 -13.12 -3.52
C PHE A 216 9.88 -12.58 -4.09
N THR A 217 9.01 -13.47 -4.57
CA THR A 217 7.66 -13.11 -5.02
C THR A 217 6.65 -13.46 -3.94
N LEU A 218 5.96 -12.46 -3.41
CA LEU A 218 4.80 -12.64 -2.53
C LEU A 218 3.57 -12.89 -3.41
N THR A 219 2.95 -14.06 -3.24
CA THR A 219 1.73 -14.45 -3.96
C THR A 219 0.53 -14.36 -3.03
N ILE A 220 -0.42 -13.49 -3.34
CA ILE A 220 -1.69 -13.33 -2.61
C ILE A 220 -2.79 -13.97 -3.45
N PRO A 221 -3.40 -15.09 -3.00
CA PRO A 221 -4.48 -15.73 -3.74
C PRO A 221 -5.75 -14.87 -3.74
N ASN A 222 -6.53 -14.99 -4.82
CA ASN A 222 -7.83 -14.34 -4.89
C ASN A 222 -8.82 -15.06 -3.95
N PRO A 223 -9.36 -14.41 -2.93
CA PRO A 223 -10.22 -15.05 -1.93
C PRO A 223 -11.61 -15.43 -2.47
N THR A 224 -11.94 -15.03 -3.71
CA THR A 224 -13.23 -15.35 -4.36
C THR A 224 -13.15 -16.50 -5.36
N LYS A 225 -12.00 -17.18 -5.45
CA LYS A 225 -11.74 -18.27 -6.41
C LYS A 225 -11.57 -19.61 -5.73
#